data_121d29d7bec666ba451993c3af31f43c
#
_entry.id   121d29d7bec666ba451993c3af31f43c
#
_cell.length_a   1.000
_cell.length_b   1.000
_cell.length_c   1.000
_cell.angle_alpha   90.00
_cell.angle_beta   90.00
_cell.angle_gamma   90.00
#
_symmetry.space_group_name_H-M   'P 1'
#
loop_
_entity.id
_entity.type
_entity.pdbx_description
1 polymer ?
#
loop_
_entity_poly.entity_id
_entity_poly.type
_entity_poly.pdbx_seq_one_letter_code
_entity_poly.pdbx_strand_id
1 'polypeptide(L)'
;MLRFFRYFLELVYPSRCPGCGKLIHTGGDLWCWQCQTQVWNPRMIRSSCTEHLSGCYTLTDYEKGMRKCLIDLKFNHKVPSARGFHLFLEKFPWWDSLADFRVAIPVPLSMEHARQRGYNQTDIIFEDWMIKQGKTYLSDGIIKIRNTVPQLQLLRNDRRHNLEHAFHVNRGVSLKGEKVLLLEQRCLRLIQNFKRCA
;
A
#
# COMPACT_ATOMS: atom_id res chain seq x y z
N MET A 1 -31.53 -14.15 7.51
CA MET A 1 -31.39 -12.96 8.38
C MET A 1 -30.24 -12.05 7.99
N LEU A 2 -29.01 -12.54 7.78
CA LEU A 2 -27.84 -11.69 7.41
C LEU A 2 -28.00 -10.87 6.10
N ARG A 3 -28.67 -11.40 5.09
CA ARG A 3 -28.90 -10.69 3.82
C ARG A 3 -29.83 -9.47 3.98
N PHE A 4 -30.93 -9.61 4.73
CA PHE A 4 -31.86 -8.50 4.99
C PHE A 4 -31.21 -7.37 5.78
N PHE A 5 -30.41 -7.71 6.80
CA PHE A 5 -29.67 -6.71 7.58
C PHE A 5 -28.65 -5.94 6.73
N ARG A 6 -28.00 -6.62 5.79
CA ARG A 6 -27.08 -5.99 4.82
C ARG A 6 -27.82 -5.01 3.91
N TYR A 7 -28.97 -5.37 3.35
CA TYR A 7 -29.78 -4.47 2.54
C TYR A 7 -30.29 -3.26 3.33
N PHE A 8 -30.67 -3.46 4.57
CA PHE A 8 -31.07 -2.36 5.45
C PHE A 8 -29.91 -1.40 5.73
N LEU A 9 -28.73 -1.93 6.02
CA LEU A 9 -27.53 -1.11 6.21
C LEU A 9 -27.12 -0.37 4.92
N GLU A 10 -27.26 -0.97 3.76
CA GLU A 10 -27.02 -0.32 2.46
C GLU A 10 -28.02 0.79 2.16
N LEU A 11 -29.25 0.68 2.65
CA LEU A 11 -30.28 1.72 2.54
C LEU A 11 -29.98 2.92 3.44
N VAL A 12 -29.51 2.68 4.65
CA VAL A 12 -29.22 3.74 5.64
C VAL A 12 -27.85 4.37 5.42
N TYR A 13 -26.85 3.53 5.02
CA TYR A 13 -25.47 3.94 4.73
C TYR A 13 -25.03 3.49 3.34
N PRO A 14 -25.58 4.09 2.29
CA PRO A 14 -25.27 3.67 0.93
C PRO A 14 -23.80 3.95 0.59
N SER A 15 -23.16 2.97 -0.04
CA SER A 15 -21.80 3.12 -0.54
C SER A 15 -21.73 4.21 -1.60
N ARG A 16 -20.74 5.09 -1.48
CA ARG A 16 -20.52 6.18 -2.43
C ARG A 16 -19.16 6.06 -3.10
N CYS A 17 -19.12 6.29 -4.39
CA CYS A 17 -17.88 6.34 -5.14
C CYS A 17 -16.92 7.38 -4.56
N PRO A 18 -15.68 7.03 -4.20
CA PRO A 18 -14.72 7.97 -3.64
C PRO A 18 -14.31 9.06 -4.65
N GLY A 19 -14.45 8.80 -5.95
CA GLY A 19 -14.12 9.76 -6.99
C GLY A 19 -15.17 10.83 -7.21
N CYS A 20 -16.43 10.44 -7.41
CA CYS A 20 -17.51 11.37 -7.78
C CYS A 20 -18.65 11.50 -6.76
N GLY A 21 -18.65 10.70 -5.69
CA GLY A 21 -19.69 10.72 -4.65
C GLY A 21 -21.03 10.06 -5.05
N LYS A 22 -21.19 9.60 -6.30
CA LYS A 22 -22.41 8.89 -6.74
C LYS A 22 -22.65 7.65 -5.92
N LEU A 23 -23.91 7.33 -5.68
CA LEU A 23 -24.33 6.07 -5.04
C LEU A 23 -23.88 4.87 -5.88
N ILE A 24 -23.44 3.82 -5.23
CA ILE A 24 -23.05 2.57 -5.86
C ILE A 24 -23.98 1.48 -5.36
N HIS A 25 -24.75 0.90 -6.28
CA HIS A 25 -25.73 -0.14 -5.98
C HIS A 25 -25.20 -1.57 -6.17
N THR A 26 -23.96 -1.73 -6.55
CA THR A 26 -23.36 -3.02 -6.87
C THR A 26 -22.62 -3.61 -5.67
N GLY A 27 -23.02 -4.80 -5.29
CA GLY A 27 -22.65 -5.56 -4.10
C GLY A 27 -21.17 -5.83 -3.85
N GLY A 28 -20.35 -4.82 -3.76
CA GLY A 28 -18.95 -4.95 -3.35
C GLY A 28 -18.02 -3.87 -3.86
N ASP A 29 -18.29 -3.31 -5.01
CA ASP A 29 -17.41 -2.29 -5.59
C ASP A 29 -17.60 -0.94 -4.92
N LEU A 30 -16.47 -0.28 -4.57
CA LEU A 30 -16.49 1.09 -4.05
C LEU A 30 -16.34 2.14 -5.16
N TRP A 31 -16.18 1.73 -6.41
CA TRP A 31 -15.92 2.64 -7.52
C TRP A 31 -16.98 2.52 -8.61
N CYS A 32 -17.47 3.64 -9.13
CA CYS A 32 -18.16 3.62 -10.39
C CYS A 32 -17.16 3.43 -11.53
N TRP A 33 -17.61 2.84 -12.64
CA TRP A 33 -16.79 2.57 -13.81
C TRP A 33 -15.97 3.78 -14.28
N GLN A 34 -16.62 4.93 -14.41
CA GLN A 34 -15.98 6.16 -14.92
C GLN A 34 -14.82 6.63 -14.03
N CYS A 35 -15.00 6.60 -12.71
CA CYS A 35 -13.93 7.00 -11.79
C CYS A 35 -12.83 5.95 -11.68
N GLN A 36 -13.16 4.67 -11.80
CA GLN A 36 -12.21 3.59 -11.85
C GLN A 36 -11.27 3.74 -13.04
N THR A 37 -11.81 3.93 -14.24
CA THR A 37 -11.01 4.10 -15.47
C THR A 37 -10.14 5.35 -15.44
N GLN A 38 -10.58 6.41 -14.78
CA GLN A 38 -9.79 7.65 -14.66
C GLN A 38 -8.54 7.51 -13.79
N VAL A 39 -8.57 6.67 -12.76
CA VAL A 39 -7.43 6.49 -11.85
C VAL A 39 -6.59 5.27 -12.20
N TRP A 40 -7.12 4.34 -13.00
CA TRP A 40 -6.43 3.13 -13.41
C TRP A 40 -5.33 3.46 -14.42
N ASN A 41 -4.09 3.38 -13.97
CA ASN A 41 -2.92 3.64 -14.79
C ASN A 41 -1.77 2.71 -14.38
N PRO A 42 -1.90 1.39 -14.69
CA PRO A 42 -0.88 0.42 -14.32
C PRO A 42 0.38 0.66 -15.14
N ARG A 43 1.51 0.80 -14.45
CA ARG A 43 2.81 0.98 -15.08
C ARG A 43 3.94 0.42 -14.25
N MET A 44 4.93 -0.09 -14.94
CA MET A 44 6.20 -0.49 -14.35
C MET A 44 7.22 0.63 -14.57
N ILE A 45 7.75 1.14 -13.48
CA ILE A 45 8.83 2.11 -13.50
C ILE A 45 10.13 1.34 -13.33
N ARG A 46 10.93 1.26 -14.38
CA ARG A 46 12.28 0.70 -14.27
C ARG A 46 13.17 1.72 -13.57
N SER A 47 13.67 1.34 -12.41
CA SER A 47 14.60 2.18 -11.68
C SER A 47 16.00 2.00 -12.28
N SER A 48 16.53 3.04 -12.90
CA SER A 48 17.94 3.10 -13.29
C SER A 48 18.89 3.31 -12.10
N CYS A 49 18.34 3.39 -10.89
CA CYS A 49 19.04 4.03 -9.79
C CYS A 49 19.67 3.08 -8.77
N THR A 50 19.40 1.77 -8.78
CA THR A 50 19.99 0.93 -7.72
C THR A 50 20.24 -0.51 -8.16
N GLU A 51 21.39 -1.03 -7.81
CA GLU A 51 21.78 -2.45 -7.88
C GLU A 51 20.82 -3.39 -7.12
N HIS A 52 19.92 -2.84 -6.29
CA HIS A 52 19.08 -3.59 -5.37
C HIS A 52 17.59 -3.54 -5.69
N LEU A 53 17.15 -2.62 -6.55
CA LEU A 53 15.75 -2.47 -6.92
C LEU A 53 15.49 -2.99 -8.33
N SER A 54 14.76 -4.09 -8.47
CA SER A 54 14.46 -4.71 -9.77
C SER A 54 13.37 -3.99 -10.53
N GLY A 55 12.47 -3.32 -9.84
CA GLY A 55 11.36 -2.60 -10.44
C GLY A 55 10.45 -1.95 -9.41
N CYS A 56 9.60 -1.08 -9.89
CA CYS A 56 8.56 -0.44 -9.11
C CYS A 56 7.27 -0.48 -9.92
N TYR A 57 6.21 -1.01 -9.35
CA TYR A 57 4.90 -1.10 -9.99
C TYR A 57 3.94 -0.10 -9.34
N THR A 58 3.22 0.62 -10.16
CA THR A 58 2.10 1.45 -9.72
C THR A 58 0.84 0.99 -10.45
N LEU A 59 -0.30 0.98 -9.77
CA LEU A 59 -1.58 0.56 -10.34
C LEU A 59 -2.47 1.74 -10.67
N THR A 60 -2.35 2.79 -9.91
CA THR A 60 -3.24 3.93 -10.02
C THR A 60 -2.49 5.24 -9.91
N ASP A 61 -3.08 6.29 -10.46
CA ASP A 61 -2.63 7.64 -10.19
C ASP A 61 -3.12 8.13 -8.81
N TYR A 62 -2.25 8.90 -8.13
CA TYR A 62 -2.57 9.48 -6.83
C TYR A 62 -3.39 10.75 -7.01
N GLU A 63 -4.59 10.59 -7.53
CA GLU A 63 -5.50 11.70 -7.84
C GLU A 63 -6.91 11.40 -7.35
N LYS A 64 -7.76 12.43 -7.35
CA LYS A 64 -9.21 12.33 -7.12
C LYS A 64 -9.58 11.36 -5.98
N GLY A 65 -10.36 10.32 -6.31
CA GLY A 65 -10.85 9.35 -5.34
C GLY A 65 -9.76 8.50 -4.69
N MET A 66 -8.67 8.16 -5.40
CA MET A 66 -7.56 7.42 -4.81
C MET A 66 -6.85 8.24 -3.73
N ARG A 67 -6.62 9.53 -4.01
CA ARG A 67 -6.10 10.47 -3.02
C ARG A 67 -7.04 10.58 -1.80
N LYS A 68 -8.36 10.63 -2.05
CA LYS A 68 -9.37 10.67 -0.98
C LYS A 68 -9.32 9.42 -0.11
N CYS A 69 -9.28 8.21 -0.69
CA CYS A 69 -9.15 6.97 0.06
C CYS A 69 -7.90 6.96 0.96
N LEU A 70 -6.76 7.42 0.45
CA LEU A 70 -5.53 7.50 1.25
C LEU A 70 -5.61 8.54 2.37
N ILE A 71 -6.23 9.69 2.14
CA ILE A 71 -6.44 10.71 3.16
C ILE A 71 -7.36 10.16 4.25
N ASP A 72 -8.45 9.51 3.87
CA ASP A 72 -9.40 8.91 4.80
C ASP A 72 -8.73 7.86 5.69
N LEU A 73 -7.85 7.01 5.12
CA LEU A 73 -7.05 6.05 5.89
C LEU A 73 -6.00 6.74 6.78
N LYS A 74 -5.33 7.78 6.31
CA LYS A 74 -4.20 8.39 7.04
C LYS A 74 -4.62 9.32 8.15
N PHE A 75 -5.70 10.04 7.97
CA PHE A 75 -6.04 11.18 8.82
C PHE A 75 -7.44 11.12 9.41
N ASN A 76 -8.34 10.37 8.79
CA ASN A 76 -9.75 10.31 9.21
C ASN A 76 -10.11 8.95 9.86
N HIS A 77 -9.14 8.07 10.09
CA HIS A 77 -9.33 6.73 10.67
C HIS A 77 -10.41 5.89 9.98
N LYS A 78 -10.69 6.16 8.69
CA LYS A 78 -11.72 5.43 7.94
C LYS A 78 -11.15 4.15 7.32
N VAL A 79 -10.93 3.13 8.13
CA VAL A 79 -10.43 1.81 7.70
C VAL A 79 -11.21 1.24 6.51
N PRO A 80 -12.56 1.36 6.41
CA PRO A 80 -13.30 0.86 5.24
C PRO A 80 -12.86 1.45 3.90
N SER A 81 -12.19 2.60 3.89
CA SER A 81 -11.64 3.21 2.66
C SER A 81 -10.52 2.38 2.02
N ALA A 82 -9.91 1.44 2.76
CA ALA A 82 -8.95 0.48 2.21
C ALA A 82 -9.55 -0.40 1.10
N ARG A 83 -10.86 -0.71 1.20
CA ARG A 83 -11.58 -1.47 0.17
C ARG A 83 -11.51 -0.81 -1.21
N GLY A 84 -11.28 0.51 -1.27
CA GLY A 84 -11.07 1.23 -2.53
C GLY A 84 -9.78 0.83 -3.26
N PHE A 85 -8.84 0.15 -2.61
CA PHE A 85 -7.60 -0.33 -3.23
C PHE A 85 -7.73 -1.77 -3.74
N HIS A 86 -8.53 -2.61 -3.09
CA HIS A 86 -8.61 -4.04 -3.36
C HIS A 86 -8.99 -4.35 -4.81
N LEU A 87 -9.95 -3.59 -5.38
CA LEU A 87 -10.35 -3.73 -6.79
C LEU A 87 -9.16 -3.61 -7.76
N PHE A 88 -8.23 -2.70 -7.47
CA PHE A 88 -7.05 -2.49 -8.31
C PHE A 88 -5.97 -3.54 -8.05
N LEU A 89 -5.86 -4.03 -6.83
CA LEU A 89 -4.94 -5.12 -6.48
C LEU A 89 -5.34 -6.42 -7.17
N GLU A 90 -6.64 -6.74 -7.22
CA GLU A 90 -7.16 -7.92 -7.91
C GLU A 90 -6.89 -7.89 -9.42
N LYS A 91 -6.75 -6.71 -9.99
CA LYS A 91 -6.42 -6.49 -11.41
C LYS A 91 -4.92 -6.34 -11.67
N PHE A 92 -4.05 -6.67 -10.71
CA PHE A 92 -2.61 -6.51 -10.86
C PHE A 92 -2.08 -7.32 -12.07
N PRO A 93 -1.51 -6.66 -13.11
CA PRO A 93 -1.26 -7.33 -14.39
C PRO A 93 0.08 -8.09 -14.45
N TRP A 94 0.91 -8.04 -13.42
CA TRP A 94 2.28 -8.61 -13.46
C TRP A 94 2.50 -9.70 -12.41
N TRP A 95 1.47 -10.50 -12.10
CA TRP A 95 1.60 -11.58 -11.11
C TRP A 95 2.70 -12.58 -11.46
N ASP A 96 2.82 -12.95 -12.75
CA ASP A 96 3.84 -13.88 -13.19
C ASP A 96 5.25 -13.36 -12.91
N SER A 97 5.45 -12.04 -13.03
CA SER A 97 6.71 -11.39 -12.68
C SER A 97 7.04 -11.41 -11.19
N LEU A 98 6.04 -11.68 -10.35
CA LEU A 98 6.16 -11.77 -8.89
C LEU A 98 6.25 -13.20 -8.35
N ALA A 99 6.24 -14.21 -9.21
CA ALA A 99 6.23 -15.63 -8.80
C ALA A 99 7.38 -15.96 -7.84
N ASP A 100 8.57 -15.46 -8.13
CA ASP A 100 9.78 -15.71 -7.34
C ASP A 100 9.85 -14.94 -6.01
N PHE A 101 8.98 -13.96 -5.80
CA PHE A 101 8.96 -13.17 -4.57
C PHE A 101 8.08 -13.86 -3.54
N ARG A 102 8.67 -14.36 -2.48
CA ARG A 102 7.96 -15.08 -1.42
C ARG A 102 7.57 -14.21 -0.24
N VAL A 103 8.35 -13.16 0.01
CA VAL A 103 8.21 -12.31 1.18
C VAL A 103 7.71 -10.93 0.78
N ALA A 104 6.70 -10.44 1.48
CA ALA A 104 6.16 -9.10 1.34
C ALA A 104 6.32 -8.32 2.66
N ILE A 105 6.83 -7.11 2.58
CA ILE A 105 7.12 -6.27 3.74
C ILE A 105 6.53 -4.87 3.50
N PRO A 106 5.72 -4.34 4.41
CA PRO A 106 5.25 -2.97 4.33
C PRO A 106 6.36 -1.97 4.67
N VAL A 107 6.33 -0.80 4.04
CA VAL A 107 7.15 0.33 4.52
C VAL A 107 6.67 0.73 5.90
N PRO A 108 7.54 0.72 6.92
CA PRO A 108 7.15 0.99 8.29
C PRO A 108 6.80 2.46 8.50
N LEU A 109 5.85 2.72 9.39
CA LEU A 109 5.59 4.05 9.92
C LEU A 109 6.66 4.46 10.94
N SER A 110 6.79 5.77 11.17
CA SER A 110 7.46 6.24 12.39
C SER A 110 6.66 5.83 13.62
N MET A 111 7.35 5.64 14.75
CA MET A 111 6.69 5.30 16.02
C MET A 111 5.60 6.29 16.40
N GLU A 112 5.83 7.58 16.14
CA GLU A 112 4.85 8.63 16.38
C GLU A 112 3.58 8.42 15.55
N HIS A 113 3.70 8.22 14.23
CA HIS A 113 2.55 7.97 13.37
C HIS A 113 1.85 6.65 13.70
N ALA A 114 2.59 5.61 14.11
CA ALA A 114 2.02 4.35 14.54
C ALA A 114 1.16 4.53 15.81
N ARG A 115 1.65 5.29 16.80
CA ARG A 115 0.90 5.61 18.02
C ARG A 115 -0.34 6.46 17.74
N GLN A 116 -0.22 7.48 16.88
CA GLN A 116 -1.35 8.36 16.53
C GLN A 116 -2.46 7.64 15.77
N ARG A 117 -2.10 6.71 14.87
CA ARG A 117 -3.06 6.02 13.99
C ARG A 117 -3.56 4.69 14.54
N GLY A 118 -2.78 4.03 15.39
CA GLY A 118 -3.08 2.69 15.89
C GLY A 118 -2.90 1.57 14.86
N TYR A 119 -2.56 1.88 13.60
CA TYR A 119 -2.35 0.91 12.54
C TYR A 119 -1.43 1.45 11.44
N ASN A 120 -0.82 0.55 10.68
CA ASN A 120 -0.17 0.88 9.43
C ASN A 120 -1.17 0.70 8.28
N GLN A 121 -1.48 1.78 7.58
CA GLN A 121 -2.42 1.74 6.46
C GLN A 121 -1.95 0.81 5.32
N THR A 122 -0.65 0.54 5.21
CA THR A 122 -0.11 -0.39 4.23
C THR A 122 -0.54 -1.82 4.56
N ASP A 123 -0.54 -2.18 5.86
CA ASP A 123 -1.01 -3.50 6.30
C ASP A 123 -2.49 -3.68 5.94
N ILE A 124 -3.34 -2.71 6.29
CA ILE A 124 -4.78 -2.74 5.99
C ILE A 124 -5.06 -2.91 4.48
N ILE A 125 -4.22 -2.35 3.62
CA ILE A 125 -4.40 -2.45 2.16
C ILE A 125 -3.91 -3.78 1.62
N PHE A 126 -2.76 -4.30 2.10
CA PHE A 126 -2.03 -5.34 1.38
C PHE A 126 -1.98 -6.69 2.10
N GLU A 127 -2.09 -6.76 3.41
CA GLU A 127 -1.84 -7.99 4.17
C GLU A 127 -2.72 -9.14 3.69
N ASP A 128 -4.04 -8.99 3.77
CA ASP A 128 -4.98 -10.02 3.34
C ASP A 128 -4.79 -10.44 1.88
N TRP A 129 -4.49 -9.46 1.03
CA TRP A 129 -4.27 -9.70 -0.39
C TRP A 129 -3.00 -10.52 -0.62
N MET A 130 -1.88 -10.17 0.04
CA MET A 130 -0.62 -10.91 -0.08
C MET A 130 -0.73 -12.33 0.45
N ILE A 131 -1.40 -12.53 1.58
CA ILE A 131 -1.65 -13.85 2.16
C ILE A 131 -2.49 -14.71 1.20
N LYS A 132 -3.55 -14.17 0.60
CA LYS A 132 -4.36 -14.85 -0.42
C LYS A 132 -3.55 -15.26 -1.65
N GLN A 133 -2.51 -14.50 -1.98
CA GLN A 133 -1.59 -14.81 -3.06
C GLN A 133 -0.45 -15.76 -2.65
N GLY A 134 -0.53 -16.37 -1.47
CA GLY A 134 0.47 -17.33 -0.97
C GLY A 134 1.81 -16.71 -0.60
N LYS A 135 1.86 -15.40 -0.34
CA LYS A 135 3.09 -14.71 0.09
C LYS A 135 3.16 -14.64 1.61
N THR A 136 4.36 -14.75 2.15
CA THR A 136 4.61 -14.49 3.58
C THR A 136 4.61 -12.99 3.81
N TYR A 137 3.67 -12.50 4.61
CA TYR A 137 3.61 -11.09 4.99
C TYR A 137 4.32 -10.85 6.32
N LEU A 138 5.31 -9.97 6.34
CA LEU A 138 6.09 -9.63 7.53
C LEU A 138 5.85 -8.16 7.87
N SER A 139 4.84 -7.89 8.68
CA SER A 139 4.42 -6.53 9.06
C SER A 139 5.51 -5.74 9.79
N ASP A 140 6.37 -6.44 10.51
CA ASP A 140 7.50 -5.90 11.26
C ASP A 140 8.88 -6.29 10.69
N GLY A 141 8.92 -6.80 9.45
CA GLY A 141 10.15 -7.23 8.79
C GLY A 141 11.21 -6.13 8.66
N ILE A 142 10.77 -4.89 8.53
CA ILE A 142 11.60 -3.68 8.59
C ILE A 142 11.02 -2.73 9.63
N ILE A 143 11.89 -2.15 10.44
CA ILE A 143 11.52 -1.16 11.46
C ILE A 143 12.15 0.19 11.18
N LYS A 144 11.44 1.26 11.47
CA LYS A 144 11.96 2.62 11.40
C LYS A 144 12.48 3.02 12.79
N ILE A 145 13.79 3.13 12.92
CA ILE A 145 14.46 3.37 14.23
C ILE A 145 14.71 4.84 14.52
N ARG A 146 14.62 5.72 13.54
CA ARG A 146 14.87 7.14 13.67
C ARG A 146 13.69 7.97 13.19
N ASN A 147 13.31 8.99 13.95
CA ASN A 147 12.37 9.99 13.46
C ASN A 147 13.04 10.83 12.38
N THR A 148 12.36 11.03 11.28
CA THR A 148 12.84 11.78 10.12
C THR A 148 11.89 12.93 9.84
N VAL A 149 12.42 14.03 9.33
CA VAL A 149 11.59 15.15 8.88
C VAL A 149 10.66 14.71 7.75
N PRO A 150 9.40 15.19 7.70
CA PRO A 150 8.49 14.88 6.61
C PRO A 150 9.11 15.21 5.24
N GLN A 151 9.12 14.24 4.33
CA GLN A 151 9.76 14.37 3.01
C GLN A 151 9.26 15.57 2.19
N LEU A 152 8.02 16.01 2.43
CA LEU A 152 7.42 17.17 1.75
C LEU A 152 8.07 18.49 2.14
N GLN A 153 8.73 18.55 3.31
CA GLN A 153 9.39 19.74 3.82
C GLN A 153 10.87 19.85 3.38
N LEU A 154 11.36 18.84 2.67
CA LEU A 154 12.77 18.75 2.30
C LEU A 154 12.98 18.99 0.80
N LEU A 155 14.10 19.63 0.47
CA LEU A 155 14.61 19.70 -0.89
C LEU A 155 15.00 18.31 -1.41
N ARG A 156 15.09 18.16 -2.73
CA ARG A 156 15.31 16.85 -3.36
C ARG A 156 16.59 16.16 -2.87
N ASN A 157 17.65 16.91 -2.68
CA ASN A 157 18.95 16.37 -2.25
C ASN A 157 18.90 15.92 -0.77
N ASP A 158 18.20 16.66 0.08
CA ASP A 158 18.15 16.37 1.51
C ASP A 158 17.29 15.14 1.84
N ARG A 159 16.36 14.76 0.95
CA ARG A 159 15.49 13.60 1.14
C ARG A 159 16.25 12.29 1.29
N ARG A 160 17.37 12.14 0.57
CA ARG A 160 18.22 10.94 0.65
C ARG A 160 18.90 10.87 2.01
N HIS A 161 19.61 11.91 2.41
CA HIS A 161 20.30 11.98 3.70
C HIS A 161 19.35 11.85 4.89
N ASN A 162 18.14 12.40 4.77
CA ASN A 162 17.12 12.27 5.81
C ASN A 162 16.71 10.82 6.10
N LEU A 163 16.82 9.93 5.11
CA LEU A 163 16.45 8.51 5.26
C LEU A 163 17.65 7.59 5.55
N GLU A 164 18.87 8.07 5.46
CA GLU A 164 20.06 7.27 5.76
C GLU A 164 20.00 6.74 7.19
N HIS A 165 20.28 5.45 7.35
CA HIS A 165 20.23 4.75 8.65
C HIS A 165 18.90 4.88 9.42
N ALA A 166 17.80 5.25 8.75
CA ALA A 166 16.49 5.38 9.39
C ALA A 166 15.74 4.05 9.52
N PHE A 167 16.14 3.04 8.76
CA PHE A 167 15.47 1.74 8.68
C PHE A 167 16.43 0.60 8.99
N HIS A 168 15.95 -0.39 9.73
CA HIS A 168 16.68 -1.62 10.02
C HIS A 168 15.79 -2.84 9.76
N VAL A 169 16.41 -3.95 9.35
CA VAL A 169 15.74 -5.25 9.36
C VAL A 169 15.55 -5.69 10.80
N ASN A 170 14.37 -6.16 11.14
CA ASN A 170 14.09 -6.68 12.48
C ASN A 170 15.02 -7.85 12.79
N ARG A 171 15.58 -7.89 14.00
CA ARG A 171 16.57 -8.89 14.42
C ARG A 171 16.10 -10.34 14.31
N GLY A 172 14.79 -10.58 14.43
CA GLY A 172 14.18 -11.90 14.29
C GLY A 172 13.98 -12.37 12.84
N VAL A 173 14.28 -11.51 11.83
CA VAL A 173 13.98 -11.78 10.42
C VAL A 173 15.28 -11.92 9.63
N SER A 174 15.41 -13.03 8.89
CA SER A 174 16.50 -13.22 7.94
C SER A 174 15.99 -13.03 6.51
N LEU A 175 16.49 -12.00 5.85
CA LEU A 175 16.17 -11.68 4.44
C LEU A 175 17.35 -11.92 3.50
N LYS A 176 18.39 -12.61 3.98
CA LYS A 176 19.61 -12.87 3.19
C LYS A 176 19.29 -13.76 1.99
N GLY A 177 19.52 -13.24 0.80
CA GLY A 177 19.24 -13.96 -0.45
C GLY A 177 17.77 -13.97 -0.88
N GLU A 178 16.86 -13.41 -0.10
CA GLU A 178 15.44 -13.36 -0.43
C GLU A 178 15.13 -12.22 -1.41
N LYS A 179 14.21 -12.51 -2.32
CA LYS A 179 13.55 -11.50 -3.15
C LYS A 179 12.34 -10.97 -2.38
N VAL A 180 12.34 -9.69 -2.09
CA VAL A 180 11.33 -9.06 -1.23
C VAL A 180 10.46 -8.08 -2.00
N LEU A 181 9.16 -8.16 -1.79
CA LEU A 181 8.19 -7.16 -2.20
C LEU A 181 8.11 -6.08 -1.12
N LEU A 182 8.62 -4.90 -1.39
CA LEU A 182 8.42 -3.76 -0.50
C LEU A 182 7.12 -3.06 -0.88
N LEU A 183 6.19 -2.98 0.05
CA LEU A 183 4.85 -2.47 -0.17
C LEU A 183 4.73 -1.03 0.34
N GLU A 184 4.27 -0.16 -0.53
CA GLU A 184 3.90 1.20 -0.18
C GLU A 184 2.55 1.54 -0.81
N GLN A 185 1.76 2.38 -0.18
CA GLN A 185 0.38 2.70 -0.61
C GLN A 185 0.25 3.21 -2.04
N ARG A 186 1.33 3.76 -2.60
CA ARG A 186 1.36 4.31 -3.96
C ARG A 186 1.96 3.36 -4.98
N CYS A 187 2.75 2.36 -4.54
CA CYS A 187 3.45 1.46 -5.44
C CYS A 187 3.88 0.17 -4.74
N LEU A 188 4.05 -0.87 -5.55
CA LEU A 188 4.75 -2.10 -5.20
C LEU A 188 6.18 -1.98 -5.69
N ARG A 189 7.15 -2.15 -4.80
CA ARG A 189 8.58 -2.12 -5.14
C ARG A 189 9.18 -3.51 -5.00
N LEU A 190 9.88 -3.94 -6.03
CA LEU A 190 10.61 -5.20 -6.04
C LEU A 190 12.05 -4.96 -5.65
N ILE A 191 12.50 -5.61 -4.59
CA ILE A 191 13.89 -5.57 -4.14
C ILE A 191 14.47 -6.96 -4.37
N GLN A 192 15.49 -7.06 -5.20
CA GLN A 192 16.32 -8.26 -5.33
C GLN A 192 17.59 -8.07 -4.49
N ASN A 193 18.04 -9.18 -3.87
CA ASN A 193 19.28 -9.21 -3.10
C ASN A 193 19.31 -8.16 -1.97
N PHE A 194 18.50 -8.37 -0.96
CA PHE A 194 18.53 -7.55 0.24
C PHE A 194 19.93 -7.64 0.89
N LYS A 195 20.80 -6.66 0.61
CA LYS A 195 22.06 -6.50 1.34
C LYS A 195 21.76 -5.78 2.64
N ARG A 196 22.19 -6.35 3.75
CA ARG A 196 22.18 -5.68 5.04
C ARG A 196 22.98 -4.38 4.87
N CYS A 197 22.34 -3.24 4.93
CA CYS A 197 23.07 -2.00 5.18
C CYS A 197 23.64 -2.12 6.59
N ALA A 198 24.96 -2.22 6.65
CA ALA A 198 25.70 -2.22 7.91
C ALA A 198 25.57 -0.87 8.62
#